data_5b3a00772d9817e871377aa043213dbb
#
_entry.id   5b3a00772d9817e871377aa043213dbb
#
_cell.length_a   1.000
_cell.length_b   1.000
_cell.length_c   1.000
_cell.angle_alpha   90.00
_cell.angle_beta   90.00
_cell.angle_gamma   90.00
#
_symmetry.space_group_name_H-M   'P 1'
#
loop_
_entity.id
_entity.type
_entity.pdbx_description
1 polymer ?
#
loop_
_entity_poly.entity_id
_entity_poly.type
_entity_poly.pdbx_seq_one_letter_code
_entity_poly.pdbx_strand_id
1 'polypeptide(L)'
;MIWVISMKVIKILIPISLSIVVGYFFGTFIYKQYNESLLAFNDTKVIYFLQQGVYKDNNSLNNDLNNLSVSYVESESDLYHVYIGMTSSYELAEKIKHMYKEQGYELYIKERNISNTYFNNEIEQYDKLISSCDSFNHLNEVLKAIVDSYESNVNKT
;
A
#
# COMPACT_ATOMS: atom_id res chain seq x y z
N MET A 1 -38.39 -9.08 57.16
CA MET A 1 -38.63 -9.91 55.95
C MET A 1 -38.20 -9.20 54.63
N ILE A 2 -38.34 -7.91 54.53
CA ILE A 2 -37.97 -7.10 53.35
C ILE A 2 -36.45 -7.09 53.10
N TRP A 3 -35.63 -7.11 54.11
CA TRP A 3 -34.16 -7.04 54.01
C TRP A 3 -33.51 -8.29 53.41
N VAL A 4 -34.05 -9.48 53.67
CA VAL A 4 -33.57 -10.75 53.14
C VAL A 4 -33.89 -10.91 51.66
N ILE A 5 -34.99 -10.36 51.19
CA ILE A 5 -35.41 -10.38 49.80
C ILE A 5 -34.45 -9.45 49.00
N SER A 6 -34.08 -8.30 49.56
CA SER A 6 -33.15 -7.36 48.96
C SER A 6 -31.75 -7.98 48.71
N MET A 7 -31.22 -8.75 49.66
CA MET A 7 -29.89 -9.40 49.51
C MET A 7 -29.89 -10.54 48.46
N LYS A 8 -31.00 -11.27 48.29
CA LYS A 8 -31.11 -12.29 47.23
C LYS A 8 -31.18 -11.67 45.85
N VAL A 9 -31.89 -10.55 45.69
CA VAL A 9 -32.03 -9.82 44.45
C VAL A 9 -30.67 -9.20 44.05
N ILE A 10 -29.94 -8.63 44.98
CA ILE A 10 -28.60 -8.06 44.75
C ILE A 10 -27.61 -9.11 44.26
N LYS A 11 -27.62 -10.32 44.83
CA LYS A 11 -26.76 -11.43 44.42
C LYS A 11 -27.01 -11.91 42.97
N ILE A 12 -28.20 -11.70 42.44
CA ILE A 12 -28.56 -12.03 41.05
C ILE A 12 -28.27 -10.85 40.10
N LEU A 13 -28.49 -9.62 40.54
CA LEU A 13 -28.31 -8.43 39.73
C LEU A 13 -26.82 -8.14 39.44
N ILE A 14 -25.94 -8.37 40.42
CA ILE A 14 -24.48 -8.14 40.25
C ILE A 14 -23.88 -8.95 39.10
N PRO A 15 -24.05 -10.29 38.99
CA PRO A 15 -23.49 -11.03 37.85
C PRO A 15 -24.12 -10.66 36.51
N ILE A 16 -25.40 -10.29 36.48
CA ILE A 16 -26.09 -9.85 35.26
C ILE A 16 -25.50 -8.51 34.77
N SER A 17 -25.35 -7.54 35.65
CA SER A 17 -24.78 -6.25 35.28
C SER A 17 -23.31 -6.37 34.86
N LEU A 18 -22.54 -7.23 35.53
CA LEU A 18 -21.16 -7.52 35.17
C LEU A 18 -21.05 -8.16 33.78
N SER A 19 -21.94 -9.11 33.46
CA SER A 19 -21.99 -9.74 32.14
C SER A 19 -22.29 -8.75 31.01
N ILE A 20 -23.18 -7.79 31.26
CA ILE A 20 -23.51 -6.74 30.28
C ILE A 20 -22.29 -5.84 30.02
N VAL A 21 -21.59 -5.43 31.09
CA VAL A 21 -20.38 -4.60 30.97
C VAL A 21 -19.28 -5.33 30.22
N VAL A 22 -19.01 -6.56 30.56
CA VAL A 22 -18.01 -7.41 29.89
C VAL A 22 -18.39 -7.63 28.42
N GLY A 23 -19.65 -7.96 28.14
CA GLY A 23 -20.16 -8.12 26.78
C GLY A 23 -20.02 -6.85 25.94
N TYR A 24 -20.29 -5.69 26.52
CA TYR A 24 -20.11 -4.41 25.85
C TYR A 24 -18.64 -4.13 25.49
N PHE A 25 -17.72 -4.37 26.42
CA PHE A 25 -16.28 -4.20 26.15
C PHE A 25 -15.77 -5.14 25.07
N PHE A 26 -16.11 -6.43 25.14
CA PHE A 26 -15.72 -7.40 24.11
C PHE A 26 -16.39 -7.09 22.76
N GLY A 27 -17.65 -6.72 22.78
CA GLY A 27 -18.37 -6.34 21.57
C GLY A 27 -17.76 -5.13 20.86
N THR A 28 -17.40 -4.07 21.61
CA THR A 28 -16.73 -2.90 21.04
C THR A 28 -15.32 -3.22 20.57
N PHE A 29 -14.58 -4.08 21.25
CA PHE A 29 -13.25 -4.50 20.83
C PHE A 29 -13.31 -5.28 19.49
N ILE A 30 -14.18 -6.30 19.42
CA ILE A 30 -14.37 -7.10 18.20
C ILE A 30 -14.89 -6.22 17.06
N TYR A 31 -15.84 -5.31 17.33
CA TYR A 31 -16.38 -4.39 16.33
C TYR A 31 -15.30 -3.47 15.73
N LYS A 32 -14.41 -2.93 16.56
CA LYS A 32 -13.29 -2.11 16.08
C LYS A 32 -12.35 -2.93 15.21
N GLN A 33 -11.95 -4.11 15.67
CA GLN A 33 -11.06 -5.00 14.93
C GLN A 33 -11.70 -5.47 13.60
N TYR A 34 -13.00 -5.73 13.60
CA TYR A 34 -13.73 -6.11 12.39
C TYR A 34 -13.85 -4.94 11.40
N ASN A 35 -14.15 -3.72 11.85
CA ASN A 35 -14.20 -2.54 10.99
C ASN A 35 -12.81 -2.19 10.41
N GLU A 36 -11.75 -2.30 11.19
CA GLU A 36 -10.40 -2.11 10.66
C GLU A 36 -10.08 -3.14 9.57
N SER A 37 -10.47 -4.40 9.75
CA SER A 37 -10.29 -5.44 8.73
C SER A 37 -11.18 -5.23 7.49
N LEU A 38 -12.43 -4.75 7.65
CA LEU A 38 -13.33 -4.43 6.52
C LEU A 38 -12.87 -3.21 5.72
N LEU A 39 -12.32 -2.20 6.39
CA LEU A 39 -11.69 -1.05 5.73
C LEU A 39 -10.46 -1.51 4.92
N ALA A 40 -9.71 -2.48 5.45
CA ALA A 40 -8.59 -3.11 4.75
C ALA A 40 -9.02 -3.83 3.46
N PHE A 41 -10.19 -4.48 3.44
CA PHE A 41 -10.71 -5.17 2.26
C PHE A 41 -11.23 -4.23 1.15
N ASN A 42 -11.55 -2.98 1.48
CA ASN A 42 -12.06 -1.98 0.53
C ASN A 42 -11.07 -0.85 0.23
N ASP A 43 -9.85 -0.93 0.72
CA ASP A 43 -8.83 0.10 0.53
C ASP A 43 -8.14 -0.05 -0.83
N THR A 44 -8.93 0.16 -1.88
CA THR A 44 -8.42 0.25 -3.24
C THR A 44 -7.90 1.65 -3.48
N LYS A 45 -6.61 1.77 -3.74
CA LYS A 45 -5.92 3.03 -4.01
C LYS A 45 -5.46 3.11 -5.45
N VAL A 46 -5.63 4.28 -6.05
CA VAL A 46 -5.02 4.58 -7.36
C VAL A 46 -3.52 4.78 -7.16
N ILE A 47 -2.73 4.00 -7.88
CA ILE A 47 -1.28 4.08 -7.91
C ILE A 47 -0.82 4.40 -9.33
N TYR A 48 0.09 5.35 -9.44
CA TYR A 48 0.68 5.81 -10.69
C TYR A 48 2.02 5.11 -10.91
N PHE A 49 2.05 4.23 -11.90
CA PHE A 49 3.24 3.49 -12.30
C PHE A 49 4.01 4.26 -13.36
N LEU A 50 5.32 4.41 -13.18
CA LEU A 50 6.23 5.08 -14.13
C LEU A 50 6.79 4.04 -15.09
N GLN A 51 6.17 3.90 -16.27
CA GLN A 51 6.58 2.95 -17.30
C GLN A 51 7.68 3.56 -18.17
N GLN A 52 8.81 2.86 -18.27
CA GLN A 52 9.91 3.24 -19.14
C GLN A 52 9.73 2.72 -20.58
N GLY A 53 9.23 1.48 -20.72
CA GLY A 53 9.06 0.88 -22.03
C GLY A 53 8.20 -0.37 -22.03
N VAL A 54 7.93 -0.83 -23.27
CA VAL A 54 7.26 -2.12 -23.53
C VAL A 54 8.08 -2.87 -24.57
N TYR A 55 8.46 -4.11 -24.27
CA TYR A 55 9.33 -4.92 -25.12
C TYR A 55 8.65 -6.23 -25.50
N LYS A 56 8.90 -6.67 -26.71
CA LYS A 56 8.40 -7.95 -27.21
C LYS A 56 9.44 -9.07 -27.13
N ASP A 57 10.71 -8.70 -27.16
CA ASP A 57 11.82 -9.65 -27.13
C ASP A 57 12.77 -9.41 -25.96
N ASN A 58 13.34 -10.50 -25.46
CA ASN A 58 14.24 -10.49 -24.30
C ASN A 58 15.57 -9.76 -24.56
N ASN A 59 16.04 -9.66 -25.80
CA ASN A 59 17.31 -9.01 -26.07
C ASN A 59 17.20 -7.50 -25.91
N SER A 60 16.14 -6.91 -26.51
CA SER A 60 15.84 -5.47 -26.33
C SER A 60 15.56 -5.13 -24.87
N LEU A 61 14.78 -5.98 -24.19
CA LEU A 61 14.52 -5.82 -22.75
C LEU A 61 15.83 -5.80 -21.95
N ASN A 62 16.69 -6.81 -22.10
CA ASN A 62 17.93 -6.91 -21.31
C ASN A 62 18.90 -5.77 -21.60
N ASN A 63 18.97 -5.29 -22.85
CA ASN A 63 19.82 -4.16 -23.19
C ASN A 63 19.40 -2.90 -22.43
N ASP A 64 18.11 -2.64 -22.31
CA ASP A 64 17.61 -1.45 -21.60
C ASP A 64 17.67 -1.61 -20.09
N LEU A 65 17.39 -2.80 -19.55
CA LEU A 65 17.51 -3.08 -18.12
C LEU A 65 18.92 -2.85 -17.60
N ASN A 66 19.96 -3.15 -18.39
CA ASN A 66 21.35 -2.90 -18.00
C ASN A 66 21.70 -1.41 -17.82
N ASN A 67 20.87 -0.51 -18.37
CA ASN A 67 21.05 0.94 -18.27
C ASN A 67 20.20 1.57 -17.16
N LEU A 68 19.27 0.80 -16.55
CA LEU A 68 18.38 1.29 -15.52
C LEU A 68 18.90 0.93 -14.12
N SER A 69 18.92 1.92 -13.22
CA SER A 69 19.29 1.70 -11.81
C SER A 69 18.19 0.99 -11.02
N VAL A 70 16.95 1.13 -11.47
CA VAL A 70 15.75 0.56 -10.85
C VAL A 70 14.85 0.04 -11.96
N SER A 71 14.32 -1.17 -11.81
CA SER A 71 13.33 -1.69 -12.74
C SER A 71 12.48 -2.80 -12.10
N TYR A 72 11.21 -2.79 -12.41
CA TYR A 72 10.24 -3.87 -12.22
C TYR A 72 9.69 -4.30 -13.57
N VAL A 73 9.75 -5.58 -13.87
CA VAL A 73 9.28 -6.13 -15.15
C VAL A 73 8.04 -6.96 -14.94
N GLU A 74 6.98 -6.60 -15.63
CA GLU A 74 5.74 -7.35 -15.66
C GLU A 74 5.50 -7.92 -17.04
N SER A 75 5.18 -9.22 -17.12
CA SER A 75 4.83 -9.88 -18.39
C SER A 75 3.32 -9.92 -18.53
N GLU A 76 2.80 -9.30 -19.58
CA GLU A 76 1.38 -9.29 -19.93
C GLU A 76 1.20 -9.48 -21.42
N SER A 77 0.40 -10.49 -21.84
CA SER A 77 0.03 -10.73 -23.26
C SER A 77 1.24 -10.80 -24.21
N ASP A 78 2.28 -11.56 -23.83
CA ASP A 78 3.54 -11.71 -24.58
C ASP A 78 4.37 -10.42 -24.74
N LEU A 79 4.11 -9.43 -23.89
CA LEU A 79 4.86 -8.18 -23.79
C LEU A 79 5.47 -8.04 -22.41
N TYR A 80 6.64 -7.41 -22.34
CA TYR A 80 7.33 -7.06 -21.11
C TYR A 80 7.19 -5.57 -20.87
N HIS A 81 6.46 -5.21 -19.82
CA HIS A 81 6.31 -3.83 -19.36
C HIS A 81 7.37 -3.53 -18.32
N VAL A 82 8.18 -2.50 -18.54
CA VAL A 82 9.24 -2.09 -17.61
C VAL A 82 8.80 -0.84 -16.88
N TYR A 83 8.76 -0.92 -15.55
CA TYR A 83 8.45 0.18 -14.65
C TYR A 83 9.66 0.51 -13.80
N ILE A 84 9.89 1.78 -13.53
CA ILE A 84 11.01 2.27 -12.72
C ILE A 84 10.60 2.70 -11.32
N GLY A 85 9.31 2.74 -11.05
CA GLY A 85 8.78 3.14 -9.76
C GLY A 85 7.29 3.40 -9.81
N MET A 86 6.76 3.77 -8.67
CA MET A 86 5.35 4.09 -8.50
C MET A 86 5.14 5.05 -7.34
N THR A 87 3.99 5.74 -7.34
CA THR A 87 3.59 6.71 -6.32
C THR A 87 2.07 6.77 -6.23
N SER A 88 1.52 7.19 -5.10
CA SER A 88 0.08 7.42 -4.97
C SER A 88 -0.35 8.84 -5.40
N SER A 89 0.59 9.70 -5.77
CA SER A 89 0.34 11.08 -6.17
C SER A 89 0.70 11.33 -7.63
N TYR A 90 -0.26 11.84 -8.42
CA TYR A 90 -0.01 12.24 -9.81
C TYR A 90 1.05 13.34 -9.92
N GLU A 91 1.06 14.28 -8.98
CA GLU A 91 2.05 15.37 -8.94
C GLU A 91 3.48 14.83 -8.74
N LEU A 92 3.64 13.84 -7.83
CA LEU A 92 4.93 13.17 -7.64
C LEU A 92 5.33 12.33 -8.85
N ALA A 93 4.37 11.68 -9.53
CA ALA A 93 4.64 10.98 -10.78
C ALA A 93 5.20 11.91 -11.85
N GLU A 94 4.63 13.10 -12.03
CA GLU A 94 5.17 14.12 -12.94
C GLU A 94 6.55 14.63 -12.49
N LYS A 95 6.78 14.83 -11.19
CA LYS A 95 8.12 15.17 -10.65
C LYS A 95 9.16 14.12 -11.03
N ILE A 96 8.86 12.83 -10.79
CA ILE A 96 9.76 11.73 -11.15
C ILE A 96 10.03 11.72 -12.63
N LYS A 97 8.98 11.80 -13.45
CA LYS A 97 9.07 11.86 -14.91
C LYS A 97 9.97 12.99 -15.38
N HIS A 98 9.86 14.18 -14.78
CA HIS A 98 10.71 15.33 -15.10
C HIS A 98 12.18 15.06 -14.77
N MET A 99 12.48 14.53 -13.57
CA MET A 99 13.85 14.22 -13.17
C MET A 99 14.48 13.14 -14.05
N TYR A 100 13.73 12.15 -14.51
CA TYR A 100 14.20 11.13 -15.46
C TYR A 100 14.42 11.70 -16.87
N LYS A 101 13.55 12.63 -17.29
CA LYS A 101 13.72 13.31 -18.57
C LYS A 101 15.01 14.13 -18.64
N GLU A 102 15.42 14.76 -17.55
CA GLU A 102 16.72 15.45 -17.45
C GLU A 102 17.92 14.50 -17.60
N GLN A 103 17.73 13.21 -17.33
CA GLN A 103 18.74 12.16 -17.55
C GLN A 103 18.61 11.48 -18.93
N GLY A 104 17.69 11.95 -19.79
CA GLY A 104 17.50 11.42 -21.14
C GLY A 104 16.52 10.25 -21.25
N TYR A 105 15.80 9.91 -20.16
CA TYR A 105 14.77 8.87 -20.18
C TYR A 105 13.38 9.46 -20.42
N GLU A 106 12.58 8.79 -21.22
CA GLU A 106 11.16 9.14 -21.38
C GLU A 106 10.28 8.14 -20.63
N LEU A 107 9.36 8.67 -19.82
CA LEU A 107 8.48 7.87 -18.97
C LEU A 107 7.01 8.13 -19.29
N TYR A 108 6.22 7.08 -19.17
CA TYR A 108 4.76 7.12 -19.30
C TYR A 108 4.12 6.80 -17.94
N ILE A 109 3.11 7.58 -17.56
CA ILE A 109 2.37 7.37 -16.32
C ILE A 109 1.18 6.48 -16.63
N LYS A 110 1.08 5.33 -15.93
CA LYS A 110 -0.06 4.40 -15.98
C LYS A 110 -0.76 4.37 -14.63
N GLU A 111 -2.07 4.53 -14.64
CA GLU A 111 -2.91 4.38 -13.46
C GLU A 111 -3.29 2.91 -13.25
N ARG A 112 -3.19 2.44 -12.01
CA ARG A 112 -3.67 1.12 -11.59
C ARG A 112 -4.34 1.21 -10.22
N ASN A 113 -5.36 0.40 -10.04
CA ASN A 113 -6.04 0.24 -8.75
C ASN A 113 -5.40 -0.93 -7.99
N ILE A 114 -4.84 -0.65 -6.84
CA ILE A 114 -4.19 -1.64 -5.96
C ILE A 114 -5.00 -1.80 -4.68
N SER A 115 -5.42 -3.04 -4.40
CA SER A 115 -6.23 -3.40 -3.22
C SER A 115 -5.39 -4.09 -2.14
N ASN A 116 -4.17 -3.62 -1.90
CA ASN A 116 -3.29 -4.13 -0.86
C ASN A 116 -3.07 -3.05 0.19
N THR A 117 -3.73 -3.19 1.34
CA THR A 117 -3.70 -2.18 2.41
C THR A 117 -2.30 -1.94 2.96
N TYR A 118 -1.48 -3.00 3.07
CA TYR A 118 -0.12 -2.88 3.57
C TYR A 118 0.71 -1.99 2.63
N PHE A 119 0.72 -2.32 1.35
CA PHE A 119 1.42 -1.52 0.34
C PHE A 119 0.85 -0.10 0.24
N ASN A 120 -0.48 0.06 0.30
CA ASN A 120 -1.15 1.36 0.24
C ASN A 120 -0.75 2.29 1.40
N ASN A 121 -0.45 1.75 2.58
CA ASN A 121 0.05 2.52 3.71
C ASN A 121 1.55 2.84 3.58
N GLU A 122 2.34 1.90 3.06
CA GLU A 122 3.77 2.12 2.84
C GLU A 122 4.03 3.17 1.76
N ILE A 123 3.29 3.15 0.64
CA ILE A 123 3.53 4.07 -0.46
C ILE A 123 3.35 5.54 -0.04
N GLU A 124 2.47 5.82 0.91
CA GLU A 124 2.32 7.18 1.46
C GLU A 124 3.57 7.67 2.21
N GLN A 125 4.31 6.76 2.82
CA GLN A 125 5.58 7.09 3.47
C GLN A 125 6.67 7.36 2.42
N TYR A 126 6.73 6.53 1.38
CA TYR A 126 7.64 6.75 0.26
C TYR A 126 7.33 8.04 -0.51
N ASP A 127 6.06 8.40 -0.68
CA ASP A 127 5.67 9.67 -1.31
C ASP A 127 6.22 10.89 -0.56
N LYS A 128 6.29 10.84 0.77
CA LYS A 128 6.93 11.90 1.57
C LYS A 128 8.44 11.95 1.30
N LEU A 129 9.09 10.81 1.13
CA LEU A 129 10.51 10.76 0.77
C LEU A 129 10.74 11.30 -0.65
N ILE A 130 9.93 10.88 -1.63
CA ILE A 130 9.99 11.41 -3.01
C ILE A 130 9.80 12.92 -3.03
N SER A 131 8.86 13.45 -2.23
CA SER A 131 8.59 14.90 -2.18
C SER A 131 9.82 15.70 -1.76
N SER A 132 10.64 15.15 -0.86
CA SER A 132 11.87 15.76 -0.33
C SER A 132 13.14 15.42 -1.13
N CYS A 133 13.06 14.58 -2.17
CA CYS A 133 14.22 14.25 -3.01
C CYS A 133 14.61 15.43 -3.89
N ASP A 134 15.87 15.89 -3.74
CA ASP A 134 16.47 16.97 -4.54
C ASP A 134 17.53 16.43 -5.51
N SER A 135 17.93 15.15 -5.41
CA SER A 135 18.92 14.52 -6.29
C SER A 135 18.37 13.26 -6.95
N PHE A 136 18.82 13.01 -8.18
CA PHE A 136 18.46 11.83 -8.95
C PHE A 136 18.90 10.52 -8.27
N ASN A 137 20.09 10.49 -7.65
CA ASN A 137 20.57 9.30 -6.95
C ASN A 137 19.69 8.94 -5.75
N HIS A 138 19.32 9.93 -4.93
CA HIS A 138 18.44 9.71 -3.78
C HIS A 138 17.04 9.27 -4.24
N LEU A 139 16.52 9.87 -5.31
CA LEU A 139 15.27 9.42 -5.91
C LEU A 139 15.33 7.93 -6.29
N ASN A 140 16.39 7.49 -6.97
CA ASN A 140 16.56 6.09 -7.39
C ASN A 140 16.61 5.13 -6.20
N GLU A 141 17.23 5.49 -5.09
CA GLU A 141 17.23 4.68 -3.86
C GLU A 141 15.80 4.51 -3.30
N VAL A 142 15.02 5.59 -3.26
CA VAL A 142 13.63 5.55 -2.82
C VAL A 142 12.78 4.71 -3.78
N LEU A 143 12.90 4.92 -5.09
CA LEU A 143 12.15 4.16 -6.09
C LEU A 143 12.48 2.67 -6.03
N LYS A 144 13.74 2.31 -5.79
CA LYS A 144 14.14 0.91 -5.60
C LYS A 144 13.44 0.30 -4.39
N ALA A 145 13.41 0.99 -3.26
CA ALA A 145 12.73 0.50 -2.06
C ALA A 145 11.22 0.31 -2.30
N ILE A 146 10.59 1.18 -3.09
CA ILE A 146 9.17 1.05 -3.46
C ILE A 146 8.94 -0.19 -4.33
N VAL A 147 9.78 -0.41 -5.34
CA VAL A 147 9.70 -1.57 -6.22
C VAL A 147 9.89 -2.86 -5.43
N ASP A 148 10.91 -2.94 -4.57
CA ASP A 148 11.18 -4.09 -3.70
C ASP A 148 9.97 -4.37 -2.76
N SER A 149 9.36 -3.33 -2.20
CA SER A 149 8.14 -3.44 -1.38
C SER A 149 6.95 -3.95 -2.20
N TYR A 150 6.72 -3.42 -3.39
CA TYR A 150 5.65 -3.85 -4.28
C TYR A 150 5.78 -5.34 -4.65
N GLU A 151 6.96 -5.77 -5.08
CA GLU A 151 7.23 -7.17 -5.44
C GLU A 151 7.01 -8.11 -4.24
N SER A 152 7.40 -7.68 -3.05
CA SER A 152 7.29 -8.51 -1.85
C SER A 152 5.85 -8.65 -1.33
N ASN A 153 5.00 -7.64 -1.52
CA ASN A 153 3.68 -7.55 -0.89
C ASN A 153 2.51 -7.79 -1.86
N VAL A 154 2.66 -7.43 -3.13
CA VAL A 154 1.55 -7.47 -4.10
C VAL A 154 1.71 -8.60 -5.11
N ASN A 155 2.93 -8.92 -5.50
CA ASN A 155 3.20 -9.87 -6.59
C ASN A 155 3.34 -11.34 -6.13
N LYS A 156 3.11 -11.64 -4.85
CA LYS A 156 3.15 -13.01 -4.28
C LYS A 156 1.79 -13.72 -4.23
N THR A 157 0.77 -13.13 -4.86
CA THR A 157 -0.57 -13.72 -4.99
C THR A 157 -0.71 -14.36 -6.39
#